data_801c3eb360039e1d69806e3ef16a8164
#
_entry.id   801c3eb360039e1d69806e3ef16a8164
#
_cell.length_a   1.000
_cell.length_b   1.000
_cell.length_c   1.000
_cell.angle_alpha   90.00
_cell.angle_beta   90.00
_cell.angle_gamma   90.00
#
_symmetry.space_group_name_H-M   'P 1'
#
loop_
_entity.id
_entity.type
_entity.pdbx_description
1 polymer ?
#
loop_
_entity_poly.entity_id
_entity_poly.type
_entity_poly.pdbx_seq_one_letter_code
_entity_poly.pdbx_strand_id
1 'polypeptide(L)'
;MDQASAAIINGVQSGTASSAGNGTVSVAITPVNPAKAFLIFQTRDISDRTPGFMLRGRINGAGTAVEFVRVTDENNSIDIQWYVAEFSSGVSVQRGEVTQSNATLNVPISAVAATNQAFVTWSKTPAATDSGFSSDDPILGVLTSTSNLQFRANAANNS
;
A
#
# COMPACT_ATOMS: atom_id res chain seq x y z
N MET A 1 1.05 33.35 -10.55
CA MET A 1 0.37 32.20 -9.93
C MET A 1 0.60 31.02 -10.86
N ASP A 2 1.49 30.11 -10.46
CA ASP A 2 1.66 28.86 -11.20
C ASP A 2 0.34 28.07 -11.09
N GLN A 3 -0.34 27.90 -12.20
CA GLN A 3 -1.46 26.99 -12.25
C GLN A 3 -0.90 25.57 -12.12
N ALA A 4 -1.28 24.87 -11.08
CA ALA A 4 -0.98 23.46 -10.97
C ALA A 4 -1.47 22.77 -12.24
N SER A 5 -0.59 22.04 -12.91
CA SER A 5 -0.96 21.26 -14.09
C SER A 5 -2.08 20.30 -13.73
N ALA A 6 -3.14 20.25 -14.52
CA ALA A 6 -4.26 19.35 -14.28
C ALA A 6 -3.76 17.89 -14.25
N ALA A 7 -4.26 17.12 -13.29
CA ALA A 7 -4.03 15.69 -13.25
C ALA A 7 -4.79 15.02 -14.41
N ILE A 8 -4.06 14.35 -15.30
CA ILE A 8 -4.65 13.67 -16.46
C ILE A 8 -4.38 12.17 -16.32
N ILE A 9 -5.44 11.39 -16.23
CA ILE A 9 -5.34 9.92 -16.21
C ILE A 9 -4.89 9.46 -17.60
N ASN A 10 -3.79 8.71 -17.65
CA ASN A 10 -3.28 8.06 -18.85
C ASN A 10 -4.03 6.75 -19.13
N GLY A 11 -4.30 5.99 -18.06
CA GLY A 11 -5.02 4.74 -18.16
C GLY A 11 -5.34 4.15 -16.79
N VAL A 12 -6.27 3.20 -16.80
CA VAL A 12 -6.59 2.36 -15.65
C VAL A 12 -6.56 0.90 -16.09
N GLN A 13 -5.84 0.09 -15.34
CA GLN A 13 -5.83 -1.37 -15.48
C GLN A 13 -6.46 -1.99 -14.25
N SER A 14 -7.14 -3.10 -14.39
CA SER A 14 -7.74 -3.81 -13.28
C SER A 14 -7.70 -5.32 -13.51
N GLY A 15 -7.83 -6.08 -12.45
CA GLY A 15 -7.89 -7.53 -12.52
C GLY A 15 -8.11 -8.14 -11.14
N THR A 16 -8.11 -9.46 -11.13
CA THR A 16 -8.23 -10.27 -9.92
C THR A 16 -6.96 -11.06 -9.67
N ALA A 17 -6.76 -11.42 -8.42
CA ALA A 17 -5.72 -12.37 -8.00
C ALA A 17 -6.25 -13.18 -6.82
N SER A 18 -5.55 -14.24 -6.46
CA SER A 18 -5.83 -15.03 -5.27
C SER A 18 -4.52 -15.39 -4.58
N SER A 19 -4.47 -15.23 -3.26
CA SER A 19 -3.33 -15.64 -2.43
C SER A 19 -3.72 -16.83 -1.57
N ALA A 20 -3.18 -18.00 -1.89
CA ALA A 20 -3.54 -19.27 -1.24
C ALA A 20 -2.63 -19.65 -0.05
N GLY A 21 -1.73 -18.77 0.38
CA GLY A 21 -0.78 -19.05 1.46
C GLY A 21 0.16 -17.89 1.68
N ASN A 22 1.20 -18.08 2.50
CA ASN A 22 2.24 -17.09 2.65
C ASN A 22 3.07 -16.94 1.36
N GLY A 23 3.71 -15.79 1.19
CA GLY A 23 4.55 -15.49 0.04
C GLY A 23 4.05 -14.35 -0.82
N THR A 24 4.52 -14.30 -2.05
CA THR A 24 4.20 -13.23 -3.00
C THR A 24 3.43 -13.77 -4.19
N VAL A 25 2.27 -13.17 -4.44
CA VAL A 25 1.53 -13.35 -5.69
C VAL A 25 1.88 -12.18 -6.60
N SER A 26 2.35 -12.47 -7.82
CA SER A 26 2.70 -11.47 -8.82
C SER A 26 1.80 -11.60 -10.04
N VAL A 27 1.19 -10.49 -10.44
CA VAL A 27 0.31 -10.42 -11.62
C VAL A 27 0.91 -9.42 -12.61
N ALA A 28 1.23 -9.90 -13.81
CA ALA A 28 1.73 -9.04 -14.88
C ALA A 28 0.68 -7.99 -15.29
N ILE A 29 1.15 -6.77 -15.53
CA ILE A 29 0.33 -5.66 -16.02
C ILE A 29 0.97 -5.05 -17.28
N THR A 30 0.20 -4.30 -18.06
CA THR A 30 0.81 -3.41 -19.06
C THR A 30 1.75 -2.44 -18.35
N PRO A 31 3.00 -2.28 -18.82
CA PRO A 31 3.98 -1.44 -18.14
C PRO A 31 3.47 -0.02 -17.89
N VAL A 32 3.68 0.47 -16.67
CA VAL A 32 3.35 1.83 -16.23
C VAL A 32 4.60 2.56 -15.75
N ASN A 33 4.56 3.88 -15.75
CA ASN A 33 5.58 4.68 -15.07
C ASN A 33 5.35 4.66 -13.55
N PRO A 34 6.21 4.01 -12.76
CA PRO A 34 6.01 3.91 -11.32
C PRO A 34 5.96 5.25 -10.57
N ALA A 35 6.58 6.30 -11.11
CA ALA A 35 6.54 7.64 -10.50
C ALA A 35 5.23 8.39 -10.77
N LYS A 36 4.31 7.82 -11.56
CA LYS A 36 3.03 8.39 -11.96
C LYS A 36 1.85 7.44 -11.77
N ALA A 37 2.07 6.25 -11.23
CA ALA A 37 1.04 5.24 -11.07
C ALA A 37 0.87 4.85 -9.60
N PHE A 38 -0.35 4.53 -9.18
CA PHE A 38 -0.61 3.97 -7.87
C PHE A 38 -1.57 2.78 -7.95
N LEU A 39 -1.47 1.91 -6.95
CA LEU A 39 -2.30 0.72 -6.79
C LEU A 39 -3.36 0.97 -5.72
N ILE A 40 -4.61 0.61 -6.06
CA ILE A 40 -5.70 0.43 -5.10
C ILE A 40 -6.13 -1.01 -5.18
N PHE A 41 -6.40 -1.65 -4.07
CA PHE A 41 -6.94 -3.01 -4.06
C PHE A 41 -7.87 -3.23 -2.88
N GLN A 42 -8.70 -4.25 -3.01
CA GLN A 42 -9.64 -4.72 -2.01
C GLN A 42 -9.45 -6.22 -1.86
N THR A 43 -9.70 -6.73 -0.68
CA THR A 43 -9.57 -8.14 -0.37
C THR A 43 -10.87 -8.70 0.18
N ARG A 44 -11.13 -9.98 -0.11
CA ARG A 44 -12.16 -10.77 0.53
C ARG A 44 -11.53 -12.05 1.05
N ASP A 45 -11.71 -12.31 2.33
CA ASP A 45 -11.30 -13.55 2.97
C ASP A 45 -12.48 -14.18 3.70
N ILE A 46 -12.37 -15.46 3.97
CA ILE A 46 -13.32 -16.25 4.78
C ILE A 46 -12.74 -16.58 6.16
N SER A 47 -11.52 -16.12 6.47
CA SER A 47 -10.87 -16.31 7.77
C SER A 47 -11.49 -15.41 8.83
N ASP A 48 -11.59 -15.92 10.05
CA ASP A 48 -11.94 -15.16 11.25
C ASP A 48 -10.71 -14.58 11.97
N ARG A 49 -9.49 -14.82 11.44
CA ARG A 49 -8.22 -14.38 12.03
C ARG A 49 -7.61 -13.23 11.24
N THR A 50 -7.42 -12.11 11.92
CA THR A 50 -6.91 -10.87 11.36
C THR A 50 -5.57 -11.00 10.60
N PRO A 51 -4.54 -11.69 11.12
CA PRO A 51 -3.29 -11.83 10.38
C PRO A 51 -3.47 -12.55 9.04
N GLY A 52 -4.45 -13.44 8.95
CA GLY A 52 -4.72 -14.25 7.76
C GLY A 52 -5.17 -13.43 6.56
N PHE A 53 -5.86 -12.30 6.73
CA PHE A 53 -6.40 -11.50 5.64
C PHE A 53 -5.62 -10.21 5.32
N MET A 54 -4.60 -9.89 6.11
CA MET A 54 -3.76 -8.73 5.84
C MET A 54 -2.70 -9.07 4.81
N LEU A 55 -2.67 -8.31 3.74
CA LEU A 55 -1.62 -8.40 2.74
C LEU A 55 -1.17 -7.00 2.29
N ARG A 56 0.08 -6.94 1.89
CA ARG A 56 0.66 -5.73 1.33
C ARG A 56 0.66 -5.82 -0.19
N GLY A 57 0.13 -4.78 -0.84
CA GLY A 57 0.12 -4.63 -2.29
C GLY A 57 1.09 -3.56 -2.75
N ARG A 58 1.78 -3.81 -3.88
CA ARG A 58 2.64 -2.82 -4.53
C ARG A 58 2.68 -3.01 -6.04
N ILE A 59 3.00 -1.95 -6.77
CA ILE A 59 3.53 -2.06 -8.13
C ILE A 59 5.01 -2.34 -7.99
N ASN A 60 5.57 -3.31 -8.70
CA ASN A 60 7.01 -3.61 -8.66
C ASN A 60 7.85 -2.42 -9.16
N GLY A 61 9.15 -2.45 -8.89
CA GLY A 61 10.06 -1.35 -9.25
C GLY A 61 10.14 -1.06 -10.74
N ALA A 62 9.91 -2.07 -11.58
CA ALA A 62 9.92 -1.95 -13.05
C ALA A 62 8.58 -1.44 -13.62
N GLY A 63 7.51 -1.40 -12.82
CA GLY A 63 6.16 -1.01 -13.30
C GLY A 63 5.48 -2.07 -14.17
N THR A 64 5.90 -3.32 -14.11
CA THR A 64 5.44 -4.40 -15.01
C THR A 64 4.56 -5.44 -14.33
N ALA A 65 4.42 -5.35 -13.01
CA ALA A 65 3.57 -6.25 -12.23
C ALA A 65 3.01 -5.56 -10.99
N VAL A 66 1.85 -6.01 -10.55
CA VAL A 66 1.37 -5.81 -9.17
C VAL A 66 1.74 -7.04 -8.35
N GLU A 67 2.22 -6.81 -7.15
CA GLU A 67 2.67 -7.84 -6.22
C GLU A 67 1.90 -7.73 -4.92
N PHE A 68 1.42 -8.85 -4.42
CA PHE A 68 0.70 -8.97 -3.16
C PHE A 68 1.47 -9.91 -2.25
N VAL A 69 1.91 -9.42 -1.10
CA VAL A 69 2.73 -10.16 -0.13
C VAL A 69 1.88 -10.50 1.08
N ARG A 70 1.85 -11.77 1.43
CA ARG A 70 1.23 -12.32 2.64
C ARG A 70 2.32 -13.01 3.46
N VAL A 71 2.35 -12.79 4.76
CA VAL A 71 3.38 -13.39 5.64
C VAL A 71 2.84 -14.50 6.53
N THR A 72 1.53 -14.66 6.59
CA THR A 72 0.86 -15.66 7.44
C THR A 72 0.17 -16.69 6.57
N ASP A 73 0.40 -17.98 6.84
CA ASP A 73 -0.29 -19.08 6.21
C ASP A 73 -1.42 -19.56 7.13
N GLU A 74 -2.64 -19.19 6.79
CA GLU A 74 -3.86 -19.59 7.51
C GLU A 74 -4.65 -20.66 6.74
N ASN A 75 -4.04 -21.31 5.73
CA ASN A 75 -4.68 -22.28 4.84
C ASN A 75 -5.94 -21.75 4.11
N ASN A 76 -6.13 -20.45 4.09
CA ASN A 76 -7.25 -19.79 3.42
C ASN A 76 -6.79 -19.02 2.21
N SER A 77 -7.63 -18.98 1.20
CA SER A 77 -7.41 -18.17 0.01
C SER A 77 -8.00 -16.77 0.21
N ILE A 78 -7.23 -15.73 -0.09
CA ILE A 78 -7.69 -14.35 -0.14
C ILE A 78 -7.97 -14.00 -1.60
N ASP A 79 -9.20 -13.61 -1.90
CA ASP A 79 -9.53 -13.01 -3.19
C ASP A 79 -9.13 -11.53 -3.19
N ILE A 80 -8.52 -11.09 -4.28
CA ILE A 80 -7.99 -9.75 -4.45
C ILE A 80 -8.58 -9.15 -5.71
N GLN A 81 -9.21 -7.98 -5.59
CA GLN A 81 -9.56 -7.12 -6.72
C GLN A 81 -8.62 -5.92 -6.71
N TRP A 82 -7.94 -5.65 -7.83
CA TRP A 82 -6.96 -4.58 -7.91
C TRP A 82 -7.21 -3.62 -9.08
N TYR A 83 -6.73 -2.40 -8.93
CA TYR A 83 -6.75 -1.32 -9.91
C TYR A 83 -5.42 -0.60 -9.90
N VAL A 84 -4.85 -0.35 -11.06
CA VAL A 84 -3.67 0.51 -11.24
C VAL A 84 -4.10 1.70 -12.07
N ALA A 85 -3.99 2.90 -11.50
CA ALA A 85 -4.22 4.15 -12.22
C ALA A 85 -2.87 4.80 -12.53
N GLU A 86 -2.65 5.13 -13.81
CA GLU A 86 -1.48 5.88 -14.27
C GLU A 86 -1.89 7.27 -14.74
N PHE A 87 -1.08 8.27 -14.42
CA PHE A 87 -1.26 9.66 -14.85
C PHE A 87 -0.20 10.04 -15.88
N SER A 88 -0.61 10.79 -16.92
CA SER A 88 0.32 11.38 -17.87
C SER A 88 0.98 12.65 -17.32
N SER A 89 0.24 13.45 -16.54
CA SER A 89 0.68 14.72 -15.98
C SER A 89 -0.03 15.09 -14.69
N GLY A 90 0.48 16.09 -13.99
CA GLY A 90 -0.14 16.71 -12.81
C GLY A 90 -0.04 15.88 -11.51
N VAL A 91 0.52 14.68 -11.57
CA VAL A 91 0.68 13.78 -10.40
C VAL A 91 2.11 13.27 -10.32
N SER A 92 2.65 13.24 -9.11
CA SER A 92 3.90 12.55 -8.76
C SER A 92 3.61 11.56 -7.65
N VAL A 93 4.06 10.33 -7.81
CA VAL A 93 3.87 9.25 -6.84
C VAL A 93 5.21 8.86 -6.22
N GLN A 94 5.29 8.93 -4.90
CA GLN A 94 6.38 8.39 -4.12
C GLN A 94 5.93 7.09 -3.47
N ARG A 95 6.83 6.12 -3.42
CA ARG A 95 6.55 4.81 -2.85
C ARG A 95 7.70 4.37 -1.98
N GLY A 96 7.40 3.61 -0.96
CA GLY A 96 8.37 3.05 -0.05
C GLY A 96 7.78 1.90 0.74
N GLU A 97 8.63 1.22 1.45
CA GLU A 97 8.32 0.13 2.35
C GLU A 97 9.09 0.36 3.65
N VAL A 98 8.40 0.25 4.76
CA VAL A 98 8.97 0.46 6.09
C VAL A 98 8.45 -0.58 7.05
N THR A 99 9.23 -0.90 8.06
CA THR A 99 8.82 -1.72 9.21
C THR A 99 8.51 -0.81 10.37
N GLN A 100 7.32 -0.95 10.95
CA GLN A 100 6.91 -0.20 12.13
C GLN A 100 7.09 -1.07 13.37
N SER A 101 8.03 -0.70 14.22
CA SER A 101 8.31 -1.37 15.50
C SER A 101 7.92 -0.54 16.73
N ASN A 102 7.49 0.71 16.51
CA ASN A 102 7.09 1.65 17.56
C ASN A 102 5.70 2.19 17.30
N ALA A 103 5.02 2.69 18.32
CA ALA A 103 3.70 3.32 18.18
C ALA A 103 3.69 4.50 17.19
N THR A 104 4.82 5.15 16.99
CA THR A 104 4.98 6.24 16.01
C THR A 104 6.23 6.00 15.17
N LEU A 105 6.06 6.01 13.84
CA LEU A 105 7.15 5.93 12.88
C LEU A 105 7.11 7.16 11.96
N ASN A 106 8.21 7.91 11.91
CA ASN A 106 8.39 9.01 10.97
C ASN A 106 9.18 8.53 9.75
N VAL A 107 8.67 8.81 8.57
CA VAL A 107 9.26 8.43 7.29
C VAL A 107 9.54 9.71 6.49
N PRO A 108 10.81 10.07 6.29
CA PRO A 108 11.14 11.19 5.42
C PRO A 108 10.77 10.87 3.97
N ILE A 109 10.14 11.82 3.31
CA ILE A 109 9.74 11.75 1.90
C ILE A 109 10.30 12.94 1.13
N SER A 110 10.36 12.85 -0.18
CA SER A 110 10.59 14.03 -1.02
C SER A 110 9.45 15.02 -0.84
N ALA A 111 9.76 16.31 -0.78
CA ALA A 111 8.77 17.32 -0.46
C ALA A 111 7.61 17.32 -1.47
N VAL A 112 6.37 17.26 -0.94
CA VAL A 112 5.16 17.55 -1.69
C VAL A 112 4.88 19.05 -1.70
N ALA A 113 4.13 19.53 -2.68
CA ALA A 113 3.84 20.97 -2.82
C ALA A 113 3.10 21.52 -1.59
N ALA A 114 2.09 20.78 -1.10
CA ALA A 114 1.37 21.09 0.12
C ALA A 114 0.69 19.82 0.65
N THR A 115 0.48 19.72 1.96
CA THR A 115 -0.14 18.53 2.57
C THR A 115 -1.60 18.35 2.17
N ASN A 116 -2.31 19.42 1.84
CA ASN A 116 -3.69 19.39 1.35
C ASN A 116 -3.79 19.11 -0.17
N GLN A 117 -2.67 18.95 -0.86
CA GLN A 117 -2.58 18.56 -2.27
C GLN A 117 -1.99 17.16 -2.47
N ALA A 118 -1.85 16.41 -1.38
CA ALA A 118 -1.33 15.05 -1.40
C ALA A 118 -2.18 14.14 -0.51
N PHE A 119 -2.17 12.87 -0.82
CA PHE A 119 -2.80 11.83 0.01
C PHE A 119 -1.88 10.63 0.16
N VAL A 120 -2.14 9.82 1.15
CA VAL A 120 -1.40 8.60 1.45
C VAL A 120 -2.33 7.41 1.29
N THR A 121 -1.89 6.40 0.56
CA THR A 121 -2.47 5.06 0.59
C THR A 121 -1.42 4.10 1.14
N TRP A 122 -1.83 3.14 1.91
CA TRP A 122 -0.92 2.17 2.48
C TRP A 122 -1.62 0.83 2.68
N SER A 123 -0.83 -0.21 2.77
CA SER A 123 -1.24 -1.56 3.12
C SER A 123 -0.14 -2.20 3.96
N LYS A 124 -0.48 -3.16 4.80
CA LYS A 124 0.49 -3.83 5.68
C LYS A 124 0.37 -5.34 5.63
N THR A 125 1.45 -6.00 6.00
CA THR A 125 1.41 -7.35 6.55
C THR A 125 1.64 -7.26 8.04
N PRO A 126 1.04 -8.11 8.89
CA PRO A 126 1.41 -8.23 10.29
C PRO A 126 2.79 -8.90 10.43
N ALA A 127 3.35 -8.91 11.63
CA ALA A 127 4.47 -9.80 11.93
C ALA A 127 4.04 -11.27 11.79
N ALA A 128 4.95 -12.15 11.36
CA ALA A 128 4.64 -13.57 11.18
C ALA A 128 4.23 -14.29 12.50
N THR A 129 4.56 -13.69 13.64
CA THR A 129 4.22 -14.19 14.98
C THR A 129 2.94 -13.58 15.54
N ASP A 130 2.35 -12.62 14.85
CA ASP A 130 1.11 -12.00 15.27
C ASP A 130 -0.05 -12.99 15.13
N SER A 131 -0.80 -13.20 16.19
CA SER A 131 -1.83 -14.24 16.27
C SER A 131 -3.26 -13.70 16.34
N GLY A 132 -3.44 -12.39 16.37
CA GLY A 132 -4.78 -11.81 16.48
C GLY A 132 -4.83 -10.30 16.40
N PHE A 133 -6.02 -9.78 16.20
CA PHE A 133 -6.24 -8.34 16.13
C PHE A 133 -6.07 -7.67 17.50
N SER A 134 -5.20 -6.69 17.57
CA SER A 134 -4.89 -5.97 18.78
C SER A 134 -4.75 -4.45 18.55
N SER A 135 -4.35 -3.70 19.56
CA SER A 135 -4.25 -2.24 19.51
C SER A 135 -3.12 -1.70 18.62
N ASP A 136 -2.23 -2.55 18.14
CA ASP A 136 -1.14 -2.23 17.24
C ASP A 136 -1.49 -2.47 15.75
N ASP A 137 -2.59 -3.14 15.47
CA ASP A 137 -3.04 -3.42 14.10
C ASP A 137 -3.60 -2.21 13.37
N PRO A 138 -4.48 -1.40 13.97
CA PRO A 138 -4.97 -0.20 13.32
C PRO A 138 -3.86 0.85 13.23
N ILE A 139 -3.46 1.19 12.01
CA ILE A 139 -2.43 2.19 11.74
C ILE A 139 -3.04 3.38 11.00
N LEU A 140 -2.71 4.57 11.45
CA LEU A 140 -3.04 5.82 10.77
C LEU A 140 -1.80 6.34 10.04
N GLY A 141 -1.89 6.50 8.71
CA GLY A 141 -0.88 7.18 7.90
C GLY A 141 -1.26 8.63 7.66
N VAL A 142 -0.40 9.58 8.02
CA VAL A 142 -0.67 11.01 7.90
C VAL A 142 0.57 11.80 7.46
N LEU A 143 0.38 12.78 6.55
CA LEU A 143 1.41 13.77 6.24
C LEU A 143 1.42 14.82 7.36
N THR A 144 2.48 14.85 8.17
CA THR A 144 2.66 15.82 9.25
C THR A 144 3.39 17.08 8.79
N SER A 145 4.08 17.00 7.66
CA SER A 145 4.67 18.12 6.93
C SER A 145 4.78 17.79 5.46
N THR A 146 5.23 18.71 4.64
CA THR A 146 5.47 18.45 3.20
C THR A 146 6.56 17.41 2.94
N SER A 147 7.41 17.12 3.92
CA SER A 147 8.53 16.17 3.79
C SER A 147 8.52 15.02 4.81
N ASN A 148 7.42 14.87 5.57
CA ASN A 148 7.30 13.78 6.55
C ASN A 148 5.95 13.10 6.48
N LEU A 149 5.99 11.79 6.25
CA LEU A 149 4.88 10.86 6.44
C LEU A 149 5.05 10.20 7.82
N GLN A 150 3.99 10.17 8.61
CA GLN A 150 4.00 9.53 9.91
C GLN A 150 2.97 8.40 9.96
N PHE A 151 3.39 7.24 10.41
CA PHE A 151 2.50 6.14 10.77
C PHE A 151 2.34 6.09 12.29
N ARG A 152 1.10 5.95 12.75
CA ARG A 152 0.73 5.89 14.16
C ARG A 152 -0.11 4.67 14.44
N ALA A 153 0.30 3.88 15.43
CA ALA A 153 -0.48 2.83 16.05
C ALA A 153 -0.77 3.21 17.51
N ASN A 154 -1.71 2.57 18.15
CA ASN A 154 -2.06 2.83 19.55
C ASN A 154 -1.05 2.20 20.53
N ALA A 155 -0.30 1.21 20.08
CA ALA A 155 0.78 0.57 20.84
C ALA A 155 2.00 0.35 19.95
N ALA A 156 3.15 0.03 20.56
CA ALA A 156 4.29 -0.48 19.82
C ALA A 156 3.89 -1.82 19.19
N ASN A 157 4.18 -1.97 17.91
CA ASN A 157 3.79 -3.16 17.20
C ASN A 157 5.01 -3.95 16.72
N ASN A 158 4.82 -5.23 16.49
CA ASN A 158 5.84 -6.15 16.01
C ASN A 158 5.71 -6.41 14.49
N SER A 159 5.10 -5.47 13.74
CA SER A 159 4.85 -5.61 12.29
C SER A 159 5.98 -5.03 11.47
#